data_9c6c110169103e34936607632a5e33dc
#
_entry.id   9c6c110169103e34936607632a5e33dc
#
_cell.length_a   1.000
_cell.length_b   1.000
_cell.length_c   1.000
_cell.angle_alpha   90.00
_cell.angle_beta   90.00
_cell.angle_gamma   90.00
#
_symmetry.space_group_name_H-M   'P 1'
#
loop_
_entity.id
_entity.type
_entity.pdbx_description
1 polymer ?
#
loop_
_entity_poly.entity_id
_entity_poly.type
_entity_poly.pdbx_seq_one_letter_code
_entity_poly.pdbx_strand_id
1 'polypeptide(L)'
;MGESHKSHPAQNPPLTPERGFRNEGDVRFVPGVTRLLQPLLDRVRQCCETFPDKRQGTNQTYAMADIGMAAFSVFFMQSPSFLEHQRRLREGHGRSNGESLFGMSQIPSDNHIRAMLDPAGPALLDPAFGTVLSELERSGGLEPFRRLGGHVLIPLDGTEYFSSYKVHCAQCSKRLRSNGKTEYFHAMLGASIVAPGHNHVVPLVPEFITPQDGAEKQDCENRAGHRWLAANAHKYAQLKPIYLGDDLFSHQPMCEAVLAVGAHFLFVCKPATHTLIQEYITGAALENHTERVKRGRTWVTHRYRWFGGVPLRDSKDALAANWLEIEIVDAAGKVTYRNSFVTDLPVGRENVAELAGCGRARWKIENETFNVLKTHGYNLEHSFGHGKQNLAALLVTLNLLAFAIHTACDLAEEVWRLARSKAGSRMRFFNRLAAITEFLIFQDWDEFLETLAFTRTPPRPP
;
A
#
# COMPACT_ATOMS: atom_id res chain seq x y z
N MET A 1 26.18 54.19 39.20
CA MET A 1 26.29 54.69 37.83
C MET A 1 26.83 53.56 36.99
N GLY A 2 26.04 53.08 36.03
CA GLY A 2 26.38 51.96 35.19
C GLY A 2 25.12 51.38 34.54
N GLU A 3 24.71 52.00 33.43
CA GLU A 3 23.52 51.62 32.68
C GLU A 3 23.72 50.31 31.92
N SER A 4 22.78 49.43 32.06
CA SER A 4 22.71 48.16 31.31
C SER A 4 21.92 48.36 30.01
N HIS A 5 22.62 48.21 28.87
CA HIS A 5 22.01 48.13 27.55
C HIS A 5 21.31 46.78 27.36
N LYS A 6 19.97 46.78 27.27
CA LYS A 6 19.18 45.66 26.75
C LYS A 6 19.08 45.81 25.24
N SER A 7 19.61 44.82 24.50
CA SER A 7 19.41 44.65 23.07
C SER A 7 18.03 44.06 22.80
N HIS A 8 17.18 44.75 22.02
CA HIS A 8 15.94 44.24 21.48
C HIS A 8 16.19 43.38 20.25
N PRO A 9 15.43 42.27 20.07
CA PRO A 9 15.46 41.52 18.81
C PRO A 9 14.65 42.25 17.74
N ALA A 10 15.17 42.22 16.51
CA ALA A 10 14.60 42.83 15.33
C ALA A 10 13.21 42.22 15.00
N GLN A 11 12.24 43.12 14.83
CA GLN A 11 10.89 42.80 14.34
C GLN A 11 10.91 42.66 12.82
N ASN A 12 10.42 41.54 12.30
CA ASN A 12 10.11 41.35 10.87
C ASN A 12 8.88 42.22 10.50
N PRO A 13 8.86 42.84 9.32
CA PRO A 13 7.73 43.64 8.87
C PRO A 13 6.49 42.78 8.58
N PRO A 14 5.28 43.32 8.77
CA PRO A 14 4.05 42.58 8.51
C PRO A 14 3.78 42.42 7.02
N LEU A 15 3.43 41.19 6.60
CA LEU A 15 2.89 40.88 5.29
C LEU A 15 1.50 41.52 5.15
N THR A 16 1.38 42.49 4.29
CA THR A 16 0.11 43.13 3.91
C THR A 16 -0.74 42.16 3.09
N PRO A 17 -2.03 41.97 3.42
CA PRO A 17 -2.96 41.25 2.59
C PRO A 17 -3.76 42.24 1.72
N GLU A 18 -3.38 42.45 0.50
CA GLU A 18 -4.27 43.03 -0.47
C GLU A 18 -4.34 42.16 -1.72
N ARG A 19 -5.48 41.46 -1.86
CA ARG A 19 -6.26 41.38 -3.11
C ARG A 19 -7.66 40.87 -2.82
N GLY A 20 -8.62 41.76 -3.10
CA GLY A 20 -10.03 41.52 -2.92
C GLY A 20 -10.58 40.35 -3.74
N PHE A 21 -11.41 39.57 -3.09
CA PHE A 21 -12.24 38.53 -3.71
C PHE A 21 -13.48 39.23 -4.33
N ARG A 22 -13.63 39.09 -5.63
CA ARG A 22 -14.90 39.30 -6.35
C ARG A 22 -15.72 38.03 -6.28
N ASN A 23 -16.99 38.18 -5.91
CA ASN A 23 -18.01 37.13 -6.07
C ASN A 23 -18.35 36.95 -7.54
N GLU A 24 -18.76 35.74 -7.86
CA GLU A 24 -19.50 35.20 -8.98
C GLU A 24 -18.74 34.22 -9.88
N GLY A 25 -19.19 32.99 -9.84
CA GLY A 25 -19.49 32.13 -10.99
C GLY A 25 -18.38 31.65 -11.91
N ASP A 26 -17.08 31.68 -11.55
CA ASP A 26 -16.05 31.10 -12.41
C ASP A 26 -15.34 29.93 -11.69
N VAL A 27 -15.55 28.75 -12.21
CA VAL A 27 -14.72 27.58 -11.92
C VAL A 27 -13.28 27.93 -12.30
N ARG A 28 -12.47 28.31 -11.34
CA ARG A 28 -11.09 28.72 -11.57
C ARG A 28 -10.24 27.49 -11.92
N PHE A 29 -10.09 27.25 -13.19
CA PHE A 29 -9.02 26.45 -13.73
C PHE A 29 -7.70 27.11 -13.32
N VAL A 30 -7.00 26.53 -12.34
CA VAL A 30 -5.64 26.93 -11.99
C VAL A 30 -4.71 26.14 -12.91
N PRO A 31 -4.07 26.80 -13.90
CA PRO A 31 -3.14 26.09 -14.79
C PRO A 31 -1.96 25.57 -13.98
N GLY A 32 -1.65 24.27 -14.09
CA GLY A 32 -0.51 23.63 -13.44
C GLY A 32 -0.84 22.75 -12.23
N VAL A 33 -2.10 22.63 -11.81
CA VAL A 33 -2.51 21.69 -10.75
C VAL A 33 -2.57 20.29 -11.33
N THR A 34 -1.80 19.38 -10.77
CA THR A 34 -1.87 17.95 -11.15
C THR A 34 -3.19 17.37 -10.64
N ARG A 35 -4.02 16.92 -11.55
CA ARG A 35 -5.29 16.25 -11.27
C ARG A 35 -5.17 14.77 -11.62
N LEU A 36 -5.20 13.92 -10.63
CA LEU A 36 -5.00 12.48 -10.76
C LEU A 36 -6.29 11.70 -10.53
N LEU A 37 -7.15 12.19 -9.64
CA LEU A 37 -8.25 11.39 -9.10
C LEU A 37 -9.22 10.96 -10.18
N GLN A 38 -9.72 11.88 -11.02
CA GLN A 38 -10.73 11.52 -12.02
C GLN A 38 -10.20 10.52 -13.06
N PRO A 39 -9.02 10.71 -13.68
CA PRO A 39 -8.44 9.69 -14.57
C PRO A 39 -8.28 8.30 -13.93
N LEU A 40 -7.95 8.24 -12.63
CA LEU A 40 -7.83 6.97 -11.91
C LEU A 40 -9.19 6.31 -11.70
N LEU A 41 -10.22 7.08 -11.36
CA LEU A 41 -11.58 6.57 -11.23
C LEU A 41 -12.15 6.09 -12.58
N ASP A 42 -11.91 6.84 -13.64
CA ASP A 42 -12.31 6.46 -15.00
C ASP A 42 -11.67 5.13 -15.42
N ARG A 43 -10.40 4.92 -15.03
CA ARG A 43 -9.71 3.66 -15.30
C ARG A 43 -10.30 2.49 -14.51
N VAL A 44 -10.66 2.69 -13.24
CA VAL A 44 -11.38 1.68 -12.45
C VAL A 44 -12.69 1.32 -13.12
N ARG A 45 -13.46 2.31 -13.59
CA ARG A 45 -14.72 2.11 -14.31
C ARG A 45 -14.52 1.27 -15.59
N GLN A 46 -13.52 1.61 -16.40
CA GLN A 46 -13.15 0.83 -17.60
C GLN A 46 -12.81 -0.62 -17.26
N CYS A 47 -12.09 -0.88 -16.17
CA CYS A 47 -11.86 -2.25 -15.72
C CYS A 47 -13.17 -2.95 -15.34
N CYS A 48 -14.08 -2.26 -14.65
CA CYS A 48 -15.38 -2.83 -14.28
C CYS A 48 -16.28 -3.14 -15.50
N GLU A 49 -16.12 -2.43 -16.62
CA GLU A 49 -16.82 -2.72 -17.89
C GLU A 49 -16.42 -4.08 -18.47
N THR A 50 -15.22 -4.57 -18.16
CA THR A 50 -14.73 -5.87 -18.62
C THR A 50 -15.17 -7.05 -17.77
N PHE A 51 -15.88 -6.81 -16.66
CA PHE A 51 -16.36 -7.89 -15.80
C PHE A 51 -17.38 -8.78 -16.51
N PRO A 52 -17.30 -10.11 -16.32
CA PRO A 52 -18.22 -11.02 -17.00
C PRO A 52 -19.66 -10.77 -16.56
N ASP A 53 -20.54 -10.59 -17.53
CA ASP A 53 -21.98 -10.47 -17.30
C ASP A 53 -22.66 -11.80 -17.60
N LYS A 54 -23.18 -12.44 -16.56
CA LYS A 54 -23.91 -13.71 -16.67
C LYS A 54 -25.39 -13.57 -17.03
N ARG A 55 -25.90 -12.35 -17.11
CA ARG A 55 -27.29 -12.08 -17.44
C ARG A 55 -27.53 -12.28 -18.94
N GLN A 56 -28.69 -12.79 -19.26
CA GLN A 56 -29.16 -12.95 -20.63
C GLN A 56 -30.31 -11.97 -20.92
N GLY A 57 -30.38 -11.45 -22.14
CA GLY A 57 -31.40 -10.52 -22.58
C GLY A 57 -31.01 -9.05 -22.52
N THR A 58 -31.87 -8.18 -23.06
CA THR A 58 -31.61 -6.74 -23.25
C THR A 58 -32.16 -5.87 -22.12
N ASN A 59 -32.99 -6.39 -21.24
CA ASN A 59 -33.62 -5.63 -20.16
C ASN A 59 -32.77 -5.67 -18.87
N GLN A 60 -31.56 -5.03 -18.92
CA GLN A 60 -30.64 -4.98 -17.82
C GLN A 60 -30.70 -3.62 -17.14
N THR A 61 -31.13 -3.57 -15.89
CA THR A 61 -31.27 -2.32 -15.11
C THR A 61 -29.92 -1.68 -14.78
N TYR A 62 -28.86 -2.48 -14.54
CA TYR A 62 -27.56 -1.99 -14.12
C TYR A 62 -26.46 -2.43 -15.09
N ALA A 63 -25.58 -1.51 -15.51
CA ALA A 63 -24.35 -1.85 -16.22
C ALA A 63 -23.35 -2.56 -15.28
N MET A 64 -22.50 -3.43 -15.82
CA MET A 64 -21.43 -4.06 -15.02
C MET A 64 -20.49 -3.04 -14.42
N ALA A 65 -20.22 -1.95 -15.16
CA ALA A 65 -19.45 -0.81 -14.64
C ALA A 65 -20.08 -0.21 -13.36
N ASP A 66 -21.40 0.01 -13.35
CA ASP A 66 -22.10 0.57 -12.19
C ASP A 66 -22.05 -0.41 -10.99
N ILE A 67 -22.16 -1.71 -11.25
CA ILE A 67 -22.05 -2.75 -10.22
C ILE A 67 -20.64 -2.79 -9.62
N GLY A 68 -19.59 -2.72 -10.47
CA GLY A 68 -18.21 -2.70 -10.03
C GLY A 68 -17.85 -1.41 -9.28
N MET A 69 -18.28 -0.26 -9.80
CA MET A 69 -18.07 1.04 -9.14
C MET A 69 -18.83 1.15 -7.82
N ALA A 70 -20.02 0.55 -7.71
CA ALA A 70 -20.76 0.48 -6.44
C ALA A 70 -20.00 -0.31 -5.37
N ALA A 71 -19.29 -1.37 -5.75
CA ALA A 71 -18.41 -2.08 -4.81
C ALA A 71 -17.13 -1.28 -4.49
N PHE A 72 -16.49 -0.69 -5.50
CA PHE A 72 -15.28 0.11 -5.33
C PHE A 72 -15.51 1.32 -4.43
N SER A 73 -16.61 2.05 -4.63
CA SER A 73 -16.93 3.27 -3.88
C SER A 73 -17.09 3.01 -2.37
N VAL A 74 -17.50 1.82 -1.95
CA VAL A 74 -17.55 1.43 -0.52
C VAL A 74 -16.16 1.53 0.12
N PHE A 75 -15.15 0.99 -0.55
CA PHE A 75 -13.77 1.02 -0.06
C PHE A 75 -13.14 2.40 -0.22
N PHE A 76 -13.42 3.06 -1.33
CA PHE A 76 -12.93 4.41 -1.57
C PHE A 76 -13.45 5.42 -0.54
N MET A 77 -14.73 5.34 -0.18
CA MET A 77 -15.33 6.19 0.87
C MET A 77 -15.09 5.66 2.29
N GLN A 78 -14.37 4.55 2.44
CA GLN A 78 -14.14 3.86 3.73
C GLN A 78 -15.46 3.60 4.50
N SER A 79 -16.49 3.20 3.79
CA SER A 79 -17.79 2.90 4.39
C SER A 79 -17.76 1.55 5.12
N PRO A 80 -18.40 1.42 6.29
CA PRO A 80 -18.32 0.20 7.10
C PRO A 80 -19.09 -0.98 6.50
N SER A 81 -20.02 -0.73 5.58
CA SER A 81 -20.80 -1.78 4.91
C SER A 81 -21.43 -1.28 3.61
N PHE A 82 -21.82 -2.21 2.73
CA PHE A 82 -22.60 -1.90 1.52
C PHE A 82 -23.90 -1.17 1.84
N LEU A 83 -24.65 -1.63 2.84
CA LEU A 83 -25.96 -1.06 3.19
C LEU A 83 -25.83 0.41 3.65
N GLU A 84 -24.88 0.70 4.53
CA GLU A 84 -24.67 2.06 5.00
C GLU A 84 -24.20 2.97 3.86
N HIS A 85 -23.31 2.48 3.00
CA HIS A 85 -22.86 3.21 1.83
C HIS A 85 -23.99 3.55 0.87
N GLN A 86 -24.82 2.57 0.54
CA GLN A 86 -25.99 2.77 -0.33
C GLN A 86 -26.97 3.77 0.24
N ARG A 87 -27.24 3.71 1.55
CA ARG A 87 -28.12 4.65 2.23
C ARG A 87 -27.63 6.08 2.04
N ARG A 88 -26.35 6.33 2.28
CA ARG A 88 -25.76 7.67 2.13
C ARG A 88 -25.79 8.20 0.69
N LEU A 89 -25.63 7.34 -0.31
CA LEU A 89 -25.60 7.77 -1.70
C LEU A 89 -27.00 7.97 -2.30
N ARG A 90 -28.07 7.35 -1.75
CA ARG A 90 -29.42 7.40 -2.31
C ARG A 90 -30.25 8.61 -1.90
N GLU A 91 -29.92 9.26 -0.78
CA GLU A 91 -30.79 10.28 -0.17
C GLU A 91 -30.57 11.69 -0.75
N GLY A 92 -30.73 11.88 -2.08
CA GLY A 92 -30.65 13.21 -2.70
C GLY A 92 -31.56 13.38 -3.91
N HIS A 93 -32.54 14.22 -3.80
CA HIS A 93 -33.45 14.87 -4.77
C HIS A 93 -33.18 14.67 -6.29
N GLY A 94 -33.17 13.42 -6.81
CA GLY A 94 -33.05 13.11 -8.23
C GLY A 94 -31.65 13.18 -8.83
N ARG A 95 -30.65 13.64 -8.07
CA ARG A 95 -29.22 13.50 -8.35
C ARG A 95 -28.56 12.86 -7.15
N SER A 96 -27.57 12.02 -7.39
CA SER A 96 -26.85 11.36 -6.30
C SER A 96 -25.33 11.57 -6.43
N ASN A 97 -24.64 11.63 -5.30
CA ASN A 97 -23.18 11.58 -5.29
C ASN A 97 -22.63 10.28 -5.91
N GLY A 98 -23.45 9.24 -6.03
CA GLY A 98 -23.13 8.04 -6.79
C GLY A 98 -22.96 8.31 -8.29
N GLU A 99 -23.81 9.15 -8.85
CA GLU A 99 -23.75 9.55 -10.26
C GLU A 99 -22.60 10.53 -10.51
N SER A 100 -22.56 11.61 -9.75
CA SER A 100 -21.61 12.71 -10.01
C SER A 100 -20.18 12.39 -9.63
N LEU A 101 -19.95 11.61 -8.55
CA LEU A 101 -18.60 11.28 -8.07
C LEU A 101 -18.08 9.94 -8.62
N PHE A 102 -18.97 8.98 -8.91
CA PHE A 102 -18.55 7.65 -9.33
C PHE A 102 -19.13 7.22 -10.70
N GLY A 103 -19.87 8.08 -11.36
CA GLY A 103 -20.47 7.83 -12.67
C GLY A 103 -21.55 6.74 -12.67
N MET A 104 -22.12 6.38 -11.53
CA MET A 104 -23.14 5.33 -11.41
C MET A 104 -24.53 5.89 -11.71
N SER A 105 -25.15 5.44 -12.78
CA SER A 105 -26.53 5.84 -13.12
C SER A 105 -27.55 5.37 -12.07
N GLN A 106 -27.33 4.22 -11.47
CA GLN A 106 -28.12 3.64 -10.40
C GLN A 106 -27.26 2.81 -9.45
N ILE A 107 -27.66 2.73 -8.18
CA ILE A 107 -26.95 1.95 -7.17
C ILE A 107 -27.65 0.62 -6.94
N PRO A 108 -27.03 -0.52 -7.32
CA PRO A 108 -27.59 -1.85 -7.12
C PRO A 108 -27.67 -2.22 -5.64
N SER A 109 -28.56 -3.16 -5.29
CA SER A 109 -28.57 -3.73 -3.93
C SER A 109 -27.31 -4.53 -3.64
N ASP A 110 -26.92 -4.62 -2.37
CA ASP A 110 -25.74 -5.35 -1.91
C ASP A 110 -25.72 -6.82 -2.35
N ASN A 111 -26.87 -7.51 -2.30
CA ASN A 111 -26.97 -8.89 -2.77
C ASN A 111 -26.78 -8.99 -4.28
N HIS A 112 -27.28 -8.02 -5.05
CA HIS A 112 -27.07 -7.98 -6.50
C HIS A 112 -25.60 -7.74 -6.84
N ILE A 113 -24.95 -6.79 -6.16
CA ILE A 113 -23.51 -6.53 -6.30
C ILE A 113 -22.71 -7.82 -6.07
N ARG A 114 -22.92 -8.49 -4.93
CA ARG A 114 -22.19 -9.72 -4.60
C ARG A 114 -22.42 -10.84 -5.62
N ALA A 115 -23.67 -11.02 -6.03
CA ALA A 115 -24.02 -12.07 -6.99
C ALA A 115 -23.40 -11.81 -8.37
N MET A 116 -23.34 -10.56 -8.82
CA MET A 116 -22.81 -10.21 -10.14
C MET A 116 -21.29 -10.19 -10.18
N LEU A 117 -20.63 -9.83 -9.08
CA LEU A 117 -19.18 -9.74 -9.00
C LEU A 117 -18.48 -11.07 -8.72
N ASP A 118 -19.20 -12.08 -8.20
CA ASP A 118 -18.57 -13.36 -7.85
C ASP A 118 -17.85 -14.09 -9.02
N PRO A 119 -18.30 -14.02 -10.28
CA PRO A 119 -17.56 -14.59 -11.41
C PRO A 119 -16.34 -13.78 -11.86
N ALA A 120 -16.22 -12.50 -11.46
CA ALA A 120 -15.15 -11.62 -11.94
C ALA A 120 -13.82 -11.92 -11.24
N GLY A 121 -12.79 -12.23 -12.03
CA GLY A 121 -11.45 -12.46 -11.53
C GLY A 121 -10.76 -11.16 -11.10
N PRO A 122 -9.97 -11.16 -10.01
CA PRO A 122 -9.29 -9.96 -9.51
C PRO A 122 -8.28 -9.37 -10.50
N ALA A 123 -7.67 -10.17 -11.36
CA ALA A 123 -6.71 -9.72 -12.38
C ALA A 123 -7.31 -8.72 -13.40
N LEU A 124 -8.64 -8.67 -13.54
CA LEU A 124 -9.31 -7.67 -14.37
C LEU A 124 -9.08 -6.23 -13.88
N LEU A 125 -8.62 -6.06 -12.64
CA LEU A 125 -8.27 -4.75 -12.05
C LEU A 125 -6.78 -4.38 -12.21
N ASP A 126 -5.93 -5.28 -12.70
CA ASP A 126 -4.48 -5.02 -12.89
C ASP A 126 -4.19 -3.74 -13.70
N PRO A 127 -4.93 -3.44 -14.78
CA PRO A 127 -4.70 -2.21 -15.55
C PRO A 127 -4.92 -0.93 -14.73
N ALA A 128 -5.78 -0.95 -13.71
CA ALA A 128 -5.98 0.22 -12.85
C ALA A 128 -4.78 0.44 -11.92
N PHE A 129 -4.16 -0.62 -11.36
CA PHE A 129 -2.88 -0.50 -10.63
C PHE A 129 -1.77 0.03 -11.52
N GLY A 130 -1.69 -0.44 -12.78
CA GLY A 130 -0.74 0.07 -13.77
C GLY A 130 -0.91 1.58 -14.02
N THR A 131 -2.15 2.06 -14.12
CA THR A 131 -2.42 3.49 -14.28
C THR A 131 -2.02 4.30 -13.04
N VAL A 132 -2.26 3.80 -11.82
CA VAL A 132 -1.78 4.44 -10.58
C VAL A 132 -0.27 4.66 -10.62
N LEU A 133 0.50 3.64 -11.02
CA LEU A 133 1.95 3.75 -11.11
C LEU A 133 2.41 4.71 -12.20
N SER A 134 1.80 4.64 -13.38
CA SER A 134 2.14 5.53 -14.50
C SER A 134 1.89 6.99 -14.14
N GLU A 135 0.79 7.28 -13.45
CA GLU A 135 0.49 8.64 -12.99
C GLU A 135 1.46 9.11 -11.90
N LEU A 136 1.84 8.25 -10.97
CA LEU A 136 2.85 8.56 -9.95
C LEU A 136 4.23 8.80 -10.58
N GLU A 137 4.63 8.01 -11.57
CA GLU A 137 5.89 8.22 -12.29
C GLU A 137 5.85 9.56 -13.04
N ARG A 138 4.79 9.82 -13.80
CA ARG A 138 4.60 11.05 -14.58
C ARG A 138 4.60 12.32 -13.71
N SER A 139 4.03 12.23 -12.51
CA SER A 139 3.94 13.35 -11.54
C SER A 139 5.17 13.51 -10.67
N GLY A 140 6.17 12.61 -10.77
CA GLY A 140 7.32 12.59 -9.87
C GLY A 140 7.00 12.06 -8.46
N GLY A 141 5.80 11.51 -8.25
CA GLY A 141 5.36 10.97 -6.95
C GLY A 141 6.16 9.76 -6.47
N LEU A 142 6.87 9.06 -7.38
CA LEU A 142 7.74 7.94 -7.03
C LEU A 142 9.19 8.36 -6.69
N GLU A 143 9.62 9.57 -6.98
CA GLU A 143 10.99 10.03 -6.69
C GLU A 143 11.38 9.87 -5.20
N PRO A 144 10.52 10.18 -4.22
CA PRO A 144 10.84 9.97 -2.81
C PRO A 144 11.08 8.51 -2.41
N PHE A 145 10.70 7.55 -3.25
CA PHE A 145 10.86 6.11 -3.00
C PHE A 145 12.18 5.55 -3.55
N ARG A 146 12.88 6.26 -4.44
CA ARG A 146 14.10 5.78 -5.05
C ARG A 146 15.25 5.73 -4.04
N ARG A 147 16.00 4.62 -4.06
CA ARG A 147 17.14 4.33 -3.19
C ARG A 147 18.26 3.67 -3.98
N LEU A 148 19.46 3.63 -3.43
CA LEU A 148 20.60 2.87 -3.98
C LEU A 148 20.84 3.16 -5.47
N GLY A 149 20.89 4.45 -5.84
CA GLY A 149 21.13 4.85 -7.23
C GLY A 149 19.93 4.71 -8.18
N GLY A 150 18.69 4.75 -7.66
CA GLY A 150 17.47 4.82 -8.48
C GLY A 150 16.57 3.59 -8.41
N HIS A 151 16.89 2.63 -7.57
CA HIS A 151 16.07 1.45 -7.32
C HIS A 151 14.85 1.75 -6.47
N VAL A 152 13.80 0.95 -6.63
CA VAL A 152 12.59 1.00 -5.81
C VAL A 152 12.49 -0.29 -4.98
N LEU A 153 12.11 -0.16 -3.71
CA LEU A 153 12.00 -1.30 -2.80
C LEU A 153 10.58 -1.87 -2.86
N ILE A 154 10.46 -3.17 -3.08
CA ILE A 154 9.17 -3.89 -3.13
C ILE A 154 9.21 -5.07 -2.16
N PRO A 155 8.77 -4.90 -0.89
CA PRO A 155 8.54 -6.01 0.01
C PRO A 155 7.38 -6.89 -0.47
N LEU A 156 7.58 -8.20 -0.30
CA LEU A 156 6.58 -9.24 -0.45
C LEU A 156 6.32 -9.85 0.94
N ASP A 157 5.05 -9.96 1.32
CA ASP A 157 4.67 -10.53 2.62
C ASP A 157 3.24 -11.05 2.60
N GLY A 158 2.94 -12.07 3.40
CA GLY A 158 1.63 -12.69 3.48
C GLY A 158 0.69 -12.01 4.47
N THR A 159 -0.61 -12.00 4.19
CA THR A 159 -1.62 -11.61 5.17
C THR A 159 -2.93 -12.37 4.98
N GLU A 160 -3.58 -12.71 6.08
CA GLU A 160 -4.95 -13.21 6.08
C GLU A 160 -5.92 -12.03 6.04
N TYR A 161 -6.99 -12.18 5.26
CA TYR A 161 -8.04 -11.17 5.14
C TYR A 161 -9.44 -11.69 5.44
N PHE A 162 -9.60 -13.00 5.66
CA PHE A 162 -10.84 -13.64 6.06
C PHE A 162 -10.56 -14.90 6.88
N SER A 163 -11.32 -15.15 7.93
CA SER A 163 -11.34 -16.44 8.62
C SER A 163 -12.72 -16.77 9.18
N SER A 164 -13.09 -18.04 9.18
CA SER A 164 -14.38 -18.52 9.71
C SER A 164 -14.34 -20.00 10.05
N TYR A 165 -15.13 -20.39 11.04
CA TYR A 165 -15.38 -21.81 11.36
C TYR A 165 -16.60 -22.39 10.63
N LYS A 166 -17.39 -21.57 9.94
CA LYS A 166 -18.65 -21.97 9.29
C LYS A 166 -18.70 -21.62 7.82
N VAL A 167 -18.34 -20.39 7.47
CA VAL A 167 -18.39 -19.88 6.08
C VAL A 167 -17.14 -20.32 5.36
N HIS A 168 -17.26 -20.98 4.21
CA HIS A 168 -16.14 -21.41 3.37
C HIS A 168 -16.54 -21.64 1.93
N CYS A 169 -15.56 -21.66 1.05
CA CYS A 169 -15.68 -22.01 -0.36
C CYS A 169 -14.53 -22.94 -0.79
N ALA A 170 -14.49 -23.32 -2.05
CA ALA A 170 -13.43 -24.18 -2.60
C ALA A 170 -12.04 -23.50 -2.57
N GLN A 171 -12.00 -22.17 -2.57
CA GLN A 171 -10.77 -21.37 -2.54
C GLN A 171 -10.22 -21.14 -1.12
N CYS A 172 -10.93 -21.55 -0.06
CA CYS A 172 -10.45 -21.41 1.30
C CYS A 172 -9.30 -22.39 1.59
N SER A 173 -8.23 -21.88 2.14
CA SER A 173 -7.27 -22.66 2.90
C SER A 173 -7.88 -23.09 4.22
N LYS A 174 -7.36 -24.16 4.83
CA LYS A 174 -7.89 -24.71 6.09
C LYS A 174 -6.77 -25.10 7.04
N ARG A 175 -7.03 -24.95 8.35
CA ARG A 175 -6.13 -25.40 9.42
C ARG A 175 -6.90 -25.94 10.60
N LEU A 176 -6.35 -26.94 11.26
CA LEU A 176 -6.89 -27.48 12.50
C LEU A 176 -6.35 -26.62 13.66
N ARG A 177 -7.26 -26.04 14.44
CA ARG A 177 -6.92 -25.28 15.63
C ARG A 177 -6.76 -26.22 16.86
N SER A 178 -6.07 -25.74 17.89
CA SER A 178 -5.86 -26.49 19.16
C SER A 178 -7.15 -26.94 19.86
N ASN A 179 -8.27 -26.25 19.56
CA ASN A 179 -9.61 -26.62 20.10
C ASN A 179 -10.30 -27.72 19.28
N GLY A 180 -9.62 -28.37 18.35
CA GLY A 180 -10.16 -29.44 17.49
C GLY A 180 -11.09 -28.97 16.36
N LYS A 181 -11.29 -27.67 16.18
CA LYS A 181 -12.15 -27.13 15.09
C LYS A 181 -11.32 -26.79 13.86
N THR A 182 -11.87 -27.11 12.69
CA THR A 182 -11.30 -26.66 11.42
C THR A 182 -11.68 -25.20 11.18
N GLU A 183 -10.68 -24.36 10.98
CA GLU A 183 -10.81 -22.97 10.56
C GLU A 183 -10.52 -22.86 9.06
N TYR A 184 -11.38 -22.18 8.36
CA TYR A 184 -11.26 -21.84 6.95
C TYR A 184 -10.80 -20.40 6.84
N PHE A 185 -9.85 -20.10 5.95
CA PHE A 185 -9.34 -18.75 5.82
C PHE A 185 -8.93 -18.45 4.37
N HIS A 186 -8.91 -17.17 4.04
CA HIS A 186 -8.29 -16.65 2.84
C HIS A 186 -7.07 -15.83 3.18
N ALA A 187 -6.02 -16.00 2.41
CA ALA A 187 -4.78 -15.25 2.52
C ALA A 187 -4.32 -14.75 1.14
N MET A 188 -3.53 -13.70 1.16
CA MET A 188 -2.86 -13.17 -0.02
C MET A 188 -1.42 -12.84 0.29
N LEU A 189 -0.56 -12.92 -0.72
CA LEU A 189 0.71 -12.26 -0.75
C LEU A 189 0.49 -10.84 -1.24
N GLY A 190 0.80 -9.87 -0.41
CA GLY A 190 0.80 -8.46 -0.78
C GLY A 190 2.17 -8.02 -1.29
N ALA A 191 2.17 -6.98 -2.10
CA ALA A 191 3.34 -6.26 -2.55
C ALA A 191 3.08 -4.76 -2.44
N SER A 192 4.09 -3.98 -2.07
CA SER A 192 3.97 -2.52 -1.98
C SER A 192 5.30 -1.85 -2.27
N ILE A 193 5.27 -0.67 -2.88
CA ILE A 193 6.46 0.18 -2.96
C ILE A 193 6.64 0.87 -1.63
N VAL A 194 7.83 0.77 -1.05
CA VAL A 194 8.19 1.38 0.24
C VAL A 194 9.52 2.13 0.17
N ALA A 195 9.78 3.00 1.14
CA ALA A 195 11.11 3.61 1.31
C ALA A 195 11.43 3.87 2.79
N PRO A 196 12.70 3.74 3.21
CA PRO A 196 13.14 4.19 4.53
C PRO A 196 12.80 5.66 4.76
N GLY A 197 12.28 5.98 5.94
CA GLY A 197 11.94 7.36 6.32
C GLY A 197 10.68 7.94 5.66
N HIS A 198 10.00 7.21 4.78
CA HIS A 198 8.78 7.64 4.11
C HIS A 198 7.54 6.92 4.67
N ASN A 199 6.50 7.66 5.03
CA ASN A 199 5.31 7.09 5.69
C ASN A 199 4.25 6.57 4.71
N HIS A 200 4.31 6.97 3.43
CA HIS A 200 3.42 6.43 2.41
C HIS A 200 3.99 5.12 1.85
N VAL A 201 3.09 4.26 1.43
CA VAL A 201 3.37 3.03 0.69
C VAL A 201 2.43 2.97 -0.51
N VAL A 202 2.89 2.43 -1.64
CA VAL A 202 2.03 2.27 -2.82
C VAL A 202 1.73 0.79 -2.99
N PRO A 203 0.51 0.33 -2.67
CA PRO A 203 0.11 -1.06 -2.90
C PRO A 203 0.18 -1.43 -4.37
N LEU A 204 0.63 -2.65 -4.63
CA LEU A 204 0.66 -3.27 -5.96
C LEU A 204 -0.36 -4.40 -6.02
N VAL A 205 -0.49 -5.03 -7.19
CA VAL A 205 -1.40 -6.17 -7.37
C VAL A 205 -1.07 -7.30 -6.38
N PRO A 206 -2.07 -7.89 -5.72
CA PRO A 206 -1.86 -9.02 -4.81
C PRO A 206 -1.76 -10.34 -5.58
N GLU A 207 -1.21 -11.38 -4.93
CA GLU A 207 -1.31 -12.77 -5.36
C GLU A 207 -2.07 -13.57 -4.30
N PHE A 208 -3.09 -14.34 -4.70
CA PHE A 208 -3.93 -15.07 -3.76
C PHE A 208 -3.36 -16.44 -3.43
N ILE A 209 -3.32 -16.76 -2.13
CA ILE A 209 -2.89 -18.04 -1.59
C ILE A 209 -4.13 -18.93 -1.49
N THR A 210 -4.25 -19.87 -2.42
CA THR A 210 -5.41 -20.76 -2.52
C THR A 210 -4.94 -22.22 -2.53
N PRO A 211 -5.80 -23.20 -2.16
CA PRO A 211 -5.48 -24.60 -2.34
C PRO A 211 -5.13 -24.88 -3.81
N GLN A 212 -4.01 -25.59 -4.03
CA GLN A 212 -3.58 -25.97 -5.38
C GLN A 212 -4.25 -27.27 -5.77
N ASP A 213 -4.86 -27.31 -6.95
CA ASP A 213 -5.47 -28.53 -7.49
C ASP A 213 -4.41 -29.64 -7.64
N GLY A 214 -4.69 -30.81 -7.08
CA GLY A 214 -3.81 -31.99 -7.13
C GLY A 214 -2.54 -31.92 -6.28
N ALA A 215 -2.36 -30.87 -5.46
CA ALA A 215 -1.22 -30.77 -4.55
C ALA A 215 -1.56 -31.39 -3.18
N GLU A 216 -0.66 -32.23 -2.65
CA GLU A 216 -0.79 -32.82 -1.30
C GLU A 216 -0.70 -31.75 -0.19
N LYS A 217 0.13 -30.73 -0.41
CA LYS A 217 0.33 -29.63 0.54
C LYS A 217 -0.46 -28.41 0.10
N GLN A 218 -1.09 -27.77 1.09
CA GLN A 218 -1.71 -26.47 0.94
C GLN A 218 -0.68 -25.45 0.43
N ASP A 219 -1.11 -24.52 -0.41
CA ASP A 219 -0.30 -23.43 -0.93
C ASP A 219 0.29 -22.56 0.21
N CYS A 220 1.37 -21.86 -0.08
CA CYS A 220 2.10 -21.05 0.89
C CYS A 220 2.64 -19.75 0.25
N GLU A 221 3.09 -18.84 1.10
CA GLU A 221 3.64 -17.54 0.70
C GLU A 221 4.80 -17.65 -0.27
N ASN A 222 5.69 -18.63 -0.11
CA ASN A 222 6.83 -18.83 -1.00
C ASN A 222 6.38 -19.18 -2.43
N ARG A 223 5.44 -20.13 -2.58
CA ARG A 223 4.86 -20.44 -3.90
C ARG A 223 4.12 -19.26 -4.50
N ALA A 224 3.36 -18.54 -3.70
CA ALA A 224 2.69 -17.32 -4.13
C ALA A 224 3.72 -16.26 -4.58
N GLY A 225 4.86 -16.14 -3.89
CA GLY A 225 5.97 -15.28 -4.29
C GLY A 225 6.52 -15.61 -5.67
N HIS A 226 6.76 -16.89 -5.95
CA HIS A 226 7.19 -17.34 -7.29
C HIS A 226 6.16 -17.01 -8.37
N ARG A 227 4.86 -17.27 -8.13
CA ARG A 227 3.80 -16.92 -9.08
C ARG A 227 3.70 -15.41 -9.29
N TRP A 228 3.78 -14.64 -8.19
CA TRP A 228 3.74 -13.19 -8.25
C TRP A 228 4.87 -12.63 -9.12
N LEU A 229 6.12 -13.09 -8.92
CA LEU A 229 7.28 -12.70 -9.73
C LEU A 229 7.06 -13.05 -11.21
N ALA A 230 6.64 -14.28 -11.50
CA ALA A 230 6.41 -14.73 -12.87
C ALA A 230 5.33 -13.91 -13.59
N ALA A 231 4.24 -13.56 -12.89
CA ALA A 231 3.09 -12.85 -13.45
C ALA A 231 3.29 -11.32 -13.50
N ASN A 232 4.08 -10.74 -12.60
CA ASN A 232 4.05 -9.30 -12.37
C ASN A 232 5.41 -8.60 -12.48
N ALA A 233 6.55 -9.27 -12.32
CA ALA A 233 7.85 -8.60 -12.28
C ALA A 233 8.11 -7.74 -13.53
N HIS A 234 7.69 -8.19 -14.71
CA HIS A 234 7.84 -7.46 -15.96
C HIS A 234 7.09 -6.11 -15.96
N LYS A 235 5.97 -5.98 -15.21
CA LYS A 235 5.19 -4.74 -15.08
C LYS A 235 5.95 -3.65 -14.33
N TYR A 236 6.92 -4.04 -13.50
CA TYR A 236 7.67 -3.14 -12.61
C TYR A 236 9.15 -3.02 -12.97
N ALA A 237 9.61 -3.66 -14.06
CA ALA A 237 11.02 -3.73 -14.44
C ALA A 237 11.67 -2.34 -14.62
N GLN A 238 10.93 -1.35 -15.16
CA GLN A 238 11.42 0.03 -15.33
C GLN A 238 11.71 0.73 -13.99
N LEU A 239 11.14 0.26 -12.88
CA LEU A 239 11.40 0.80 -11.54
C LEU A 239 12.71 0.27 -10.95
N LYS A 240 13.38 -0.68 -11.62
CA LYS A 240 14.59 -1.35 -11.14
C LYS A 240 14.39 -1.90 -9.72
N PRO A 241 13.47 -2.85 -9.51
CA PRO A 241 13.07 -3.26 -8.18
C PRO A 241 14.18 -3.99 -7.43
N ILE A 242 14.26 -3.72 -6.11
CA ILE A 242 14.89 -4.58 -5.13
C ILE A 242 13.76 -5.23 -4.33
N TYR A 243 13.59 -6.52 -4.47
CA TYR A 243 12.58 -7.25 -3.70
C TYR A 243 13.07 -7.49 -2.28
N LEU A 244 12.20 -7.17 -1.32
CA LEU A 244 12.42 -7.43 0.10
C LEU A 244 11.52 -8.57 0.55
N GLY A 245 12.00 -9.41 1.44
CA GLY A 245 11.23 -10.51 2.00
C GLY A 245 11.73 -10.86 3.40
N ASP A 246 10.96 -11.67 4.09
CA ASP A 246 11.40 -12.25 5.34
C ASP A 246 12.38 -13.42 5.09
N ASP A 247 12.74 -14.09 6.16
CA ASP A 247 13.67 -15.21 6.15
C ASP A 247 13.18 -16.42 5.29
N LEU A 248 11.87 -16.53 5.06
CA LEU A 248 11.29 -17.58 4.20
C LEU A 248 11.74 -17.42 2.72
N PHE A 249 11.94 -16.16 2.29
CA PHE A 249 12.32 -15.83 0.91
C PHE A 249 13.85 -15.91 0.67
N SER A 250 14.67 -15.94 1.72
CA SER A 250 16.14 -15.86 1.62
C SER A 250 16.83 -17.16 1.16
N HIS A 251 16.06 -18.18 0.81
CA HIS A 251 16.58 -19.41 0.26
C HIS A 251 16.84 -19.33 -1.25
N GLN A 252 17.85 -20.06 -1.73
CA GLN A 252 18.35 -19.98 -3.11
C GLN A 252 17.28 -20.00 -4.20
N PRO A 253 16.23 -20.85 -4.19
CA PRO A 253 15.24 -20.87 -5.28
C PRO A 253 14.53 -19.52 -5.48
N MET A 254 14.22 -18.79 -4.41
CA MET A 254 13.60 -17.48 -4.52
C MET A 254 14.60 -16.42 -4.99
N CYS A 255 15.83 -16.46 -4.49
CA CYS A 255 16.90 -15.57 -4.95
C CYS A 255 17.14 -15.73 -6.47
N GLU A 256 17.22 -16.96 -6.94
CA GLU A 256 17.34 -17.27 -8.38
C GLU A 256 16.14 -16.77 -9.18
N ALA A 257 14.92 -16.92 -8.67
CA ALA A 257 13.71 -16.42 -9.32
C ALA A 257 13.72 -14.89 -9.48
N VAL A 258 14.21 -14.16 -8.48
CA VAL A 258 14.37 -12.70 -8.55
C VAL A 258 15.40 -12.29 -9.58
N LEU A 259 16.57 -12.97 -9.58
CA LEU A 259 17.63 -12.70 -10.57
C LEU A 259 17.19 -13.03 -11.99
N ALA A 260 16.41 -14.10 -12.17
CA ALA A 260 15.90 -14.51 -13.49
C ALA A 260 14.97 -13.49 -14.13
N VAL A 261 14.30 -12.64 -13.33
CA VAL A 261 13.48 -11.52 -13.84
C VAL A 261 14.26 -10.20 -13.97
N GLY A 262 15.59 -10.24 -13.82
CA GLY A 262 16.46 -9.07 -13.95
C GLY A 262 16.35 -8.06 -12.81
N ALA A 263 15.92 -8.49 -11.64
CA ALA A 263 15.77 -7.68 -10.44
C ALA A 263 16.82 -8.05 -9.37
N HIS A 264 16.86 -7.29 -8.27
CA HIS A 264 17.73 -7.52 -7.13
C HIS A 264 16.92 -8.00 -5.92
N PHE A 265 17.59 -8.68 -5.00
CA PHE A 265 16.98 -9.08 -3.73
C PHE A 265 17.74 -8.51 -2.52
N LEU A 266 17.01 -8.30 -1.43
CA LEU A 266 17.55 -7.98 -0.12
C LEU A 266 16.64 -8.62 0.93
N PHE A 267 16.93 -9.86 1.29
CA PHE A 267 16.09 -10.70 2.15
C PHE A 267 16.65 -10.81 3.55
N VAL A 268 15.76 -10.87 4.55
CA VAL A 268 16.16 -11.16 5.93
C VAL A 268 16.78 -12.55 5.98
N CYS A 269 17.90 -12.67 6.68
CA CYS A 269 18.64 -13.92 6.82
C CYS A 269 18.89 -14.20 8.31
N LYS A 270 18.04 -15.03 8.92
CA LYS A 270 18.17 -15.35 10.34
C LYS A 270 19.24 -16.41 10.58
N PRO A 271 20.08 -16.27 11.63
CA PRO A 271 21.11 -17.26 11.95
C PRO A 271 20.58 -18.69 12.12
N ALA A 272 19.38 -18.85 12.69
CA ALA A 272 18.81 -20.15 12.99
C ALA A 272 18.42 -20.98 11.76
N THR A 273 18.12 -20.33 10.63
CA THR A 273 17.66 -20.97 9.39
C THR A 273 18.79 -21.04 8.33
N HIS A 274 19.88 -20.28 8.52
CA HIS A 274 21.02 -20.18 7.63
C HIS A 274 22.35 -20.57 8.31
N THR A 275 22.40 -21.79 8.84
CA THR A 275 23.56 -22.30 9.61
C THR A 275 24.83 -22.30 8.76
N LEU A 276 24.75 -22.64 7.47
CA LEU A 276 25.88 -22.61 6.56
C LEU A 276 26.50 -21.21 6.44
N ILE A 277 25.66 -20.16 6.30
CA ILE A 277 26.16 -18.78 6.27
C ILE A 277 26.82 -18.43 7.60
N GLN A 278 26.24 -18.86 8.73
CA GLN A 278 26.85 -18.63 10.05
C GLN A 278 28.21 -19.32 10.19
N GLU A 279 28.38 -20.53 9.66
CA GLU A 279 29.67 -21.21 9.61
C GLU A 279 30.72 -20.45 8.80
N TYR A 280 30.31 -19.95 7.63
CA TYR A 280 31.20 -19.15 6.77
C TYR A 280 31.65 -17.83 7.42
N ILE A 281 30.76 -17.12 8.08
CA ILE A 281 31.12 -15.83 8.71
C ILE A 281 31.79 -16.00 10.08
N THR A 282 31.63 -17.17 10.73
CA THR A 282 32.31 -17.48 11.99
C THR A 282 33.80 -17.73 11.72
N GLY A 283 34.66 -16.89 12.23
CA GLY A 283 36.10 -16.96 11.99
C GLY A 283 36.59 -16.24 10.73
N ALA A 284 35.70 -15.70 9.92
CA ALA A 284 36.06 -14.84 8.80
C ALA A 284 36.42 -13.41 9.27
N ALA A 285 37.33 -12.76 8.58
CA ALA A 285 37.62 -11.34 8.79
C ALA A 285 36.50 -10.49 8.21
N LEU A 286 35.45 -10.22 9.02
CA LEU A 286 34.31 -9.41 8.59
C LEU A 286 34.74 -7.96 8.43
N GLU A 287 34.35 -7.35 7.33
CA GLU A 287 34.40 -5.90 7.21
C GLU A 287 33.37 -5.26 8.14
N ASN A 288 33.65 -4.06 8.59
CA ASN A 288 32.77 -3.37 9.52
C ASN A 288 32.78 -1.85 9.34
N HIS A 289 31.67 -1.24 9.78
CA HIS A 289 31.52 0.21 9.86
C HIS A 289 30.66 0.56 11.09
N THR A 290 30.94 1.70 11.70
CA THR A 290 30.18 2.18 12.86
C THR A 290 29.92 3.67 12.71
N GLU A 291 28.69 4.07 12.95
CA GLU A 291 28.27 5.47 12.94
C GLU A 291 27.39 5.82 14.15
N ARG A 292 27.40 7.07 14.56
CA ARG A 292 26.49 7.59 15.58
C ARG A 292 25.34 8.32 14.93
N VAL A 293 24.12 7.91 15.24
CA VAL A 293 22.88 8.46 14.65
C VAL A 293 22.05 9.11 15.75
N LYS A 294 21.58 10.33 15.50
CA LYS A 294 20.68 11.04 16.43
C LYS A 294 19.26 10.52 16.26
N ARG A 295 18.64 10.07 17.34
CA ARG A 295 17.27 9.56 17.36
C ARG A 295 16.45 10.36 18.38
N GLY A 296 15.72 11.35 17.89
CA GLY A 296 15.04 12.32 18.77
C GLY A 296 16.06 13.10 19.61
N ARG A 297 15.99 12.95 20.95
CA ARG A 297 16.91 13.59 21.92
C ARG A 297 18.12 12.75 22.29
N THR A 298 18.16 11.48 21.85
CA THR A 298 19.23 10.54 22.21
C THR A 298 20.12 10.20 21.02
N TRP A 299 21.34 9.76 21.31
CA TRP A 299 22.24 9.20 20.32
C TRP A 299 22.25 7.69 20.45
N VAL A 300 22.22 7.01 19.32
CA VAL A 300 22.40 5.55 19.21
C VAL A 300 23.59 5.25 18.32
N THR A 301 24.19 4.10 18.50
CA THR A 301 25.31 3.66 17.67
C THR A 301 24.80 2.57 16.75
N HIS A 302 24.93 2.75 15.45
CA HIS A 302 24.72 1.71 14.46
C HIS A 302 26.06 1.05 14.17
N ARG A 303 26.12 -0.28 14.27
CA ARG A 303 27.26 -1.12 13.92
C ARG A 303 26.85 -2.00 12.75
N TYR A 304 27.63 -1.96 11.69
CA TYR A 304 27.42 -2.78 10.50
C TYR A 304 28.57 -3.74 10.36
N ARG A 305 28.28 -4.97 9.94
CA ARG A 305 29.26 -5.98 9.56
C ARG A 305 28.81 -6.60 8.25
N TRP A 306 29.74 -6.97 7.38
CA TRP A 306 29.40 -7.64 6.12
C TRP A 306 30.51 -8.57 5.66
N PHE A 307 30.12 -9.49 4.79
CA PHE A 307 31.01 -10.43 4.14
C PHE A 307 30.45 -10.80 2.76
N GLY A 308 31.31 -10.77 1.72
CA GLY A 308 30.91 -11.07 0.35
C GLY A 308 31.08 -12.54 -0.01
N GLY A 309 30.24 -13.03 -0.91
CA GLY A 309 30.40 -14.35 -1.54
C GLY A 309 30.01 -15.54 -0.66
N VAL A 310 29.06 -15.38 0.30
CA VAL A 310 28.58 -16.52 1.09
C VAL A 310 27.67 -17.42 0.24
N PRO A 311 27.82 -18.76 0.29
CA PRO A 311 26.93 -19.68 -0.44
C PRO A 311 25.57 -19.78 0.27
N LEU A 312 24.46 -19.73 -0.49
CA LEU A 312 23.12 -19.85 0.07
C LEU A 312 22.74 -21.31 0.39
N ARG A 313 23.46 -22.30 -0.15
CA ARG A 313 23.27 -23.73 0.15
C ARG A 313 24.59 -24.50 -0.01
N ASP A 314 24.66 -25.68 0.57
CA ASP A 314 25.78 -26.59 0.44
C ASP A 314 25.61 -27.43 -0.82
N SER A 315 26.02 -26.89 -1.99
CA SER A 315 26.01 -27.60 -3.26
C SER A 315 26.93 -26.93 -4.28
N LYS A 316 27.31 -27.68 -5.35
CA LYS A 316 28.20 -27.16 -6.39
C LYS A 316 27.60 -25.99 -7.18
N ASP A 317 26.30 -25.89 -7.22
CA ASP A 317 25.52 -24.83 -7.88
C ASP A 317 24.99 -23.80 -6.87
N ALA A 318 25.68 -23.64 -5.72
CA ALA A 318 25.34 -22.65 -4.72
C ALA A 318 25.44 -21.23 -5.30
N LEU A 319 24.36 -20.47 -5.18
CA LEU A 319 24.37 -19.04 -5.47
C LEU A 319 25.20 -18.31 -4.41
N ALA A 320 26.20 -17.56 -4.84
CA ALA A 320 26.97 -16.69 -3.97
C ALA A 320 26.20 -15.37 -3.72
N ALA A 321 26.00 -15.02 -2.47
CA ALA A 321 25.34 -13.79 -2.06
C ALA A 321 26.25 -12.98 -1.12
N ASN A 322 25.92 -11.73 -0.90
CA ASN A 322 26.58 -10.88 0.09
C ASN A 322 25.73 -10.85 1.35
N TRP A 323 26.35 -11.11 2.48
CA TRP A 323 25.71 -11.04 3.80
C TRP A 323 26.05 -9.72 4.47
N LEU A 324 25.06 -9.09 5.13
CA LEU A 324 25.26 -7.93 5.98
C LEU A 324 24.41 -7.98 7.23
N GLU A 325 24.91 -7.39 8.31
CA GLU A 325 24.21 -7.29 9.60
C GLU A 325 24.26 -5.85 10.11
N ILE A 326 23.18 -5.44 10.78
CA ILE A 326 23.11 -4.20 11.55
C ILE A 326 22.77 -4.52 13.01
N GLU A 327 23.53 -3.90 13.93
CA GLU A 327 23.19 -3.75 15.36
C GLU A 327 22.93 -2.29 15.68
N ILE A 328 21.88 -2.03 16.45
CA ILE A 328 21.63 -0.69 17.03
C ILE A 328 21.83 -0.79 18.53
N VAL A 329 22.75 0.02 19.04
CA VAL A 329 23.14 0.07 20.44
C VAL A 329 22.72 1.42 21.02
N ASP A 330 22.02 1.41 22.14
CA ASP A 330 21.60 2.62 22.85
C ASP A 330 22.79 3.31 23.59
N ALA A 331 22.51 4.44 24.22
CA ALA A 331 23.52 5.21 24.96
C ALA A 331 24.08 4.45 26.17
N ALA A 332 23.36 3.44 26.69
CA ALA A 332 23.80 2.58 27.80
C ALA A 332 24.63 1.37 27.33
N GLY A 333 24.86 1.22 26.02
CA GLY A 333 25.60 0.09 25.46
C GLY A 333 24.75 -1.17 25.22
N LYS A 334 23.41 -1.10 25.40
CA LYS A 334 22.52 -2.23 25.18
C LYS A 334 22.13 -2.34 23.71
N VAL A 335 22.23 -3.53 23.13
CA VAL A 335 21.71 -3.81 21.79
C VAL A 335 20.17 -3.79 21.84
N THR A 336 19.58 -2.83 21.13
CA THR A 336 18.12 -2.63 21.05
C THR A 336 17.52 -3.21 19.76
N TYR A 337 18.34 -3.47 18.76
CA TYR A 337 17.95 -4.08 17.51
C TYR A 337 19.13 -4.81 16.88
N ARG A 338 18.89 -5.99 16.31
CA ARG A 338 19.84 -6.74 15.48
C ARG A 338 19.07 -7.44 14.37
N ASN A 339 19.57 -7.35 13.14
CA ASN A 339 19.06 -8.13 12.03
C ASN A 339 20.15 -8.31 10.97
N SER A 340 20.03 -9.38 10.19
CA SER A 340 20.94 -9.65 9.09
C SER A 340 20.18 -9.92 7.79
N PHE A 341 20.86 -9.70 6.68
CA PHE A 341 20.28 -9.78 5.33
C PHE A 341 21.26 -10.45 4.38
N VAL A 342 20.72 -11.04 3.30
CA VAL A 342 21.46 -11.49 2.13
C VAL A 342 20.98 -10.73 0.90
N THR A 343 21.91 -10.42 -0.01
CA THR A 343 21.65 -9.66 -1.24
C THR A 343 22.63 -10.06 -2.33
N ASP A 344 22.23 -9.87 -3.59
CA ASP A 344 23.14 -9.95 -4.75
C ASP A 344 23.89 -8.63 -5.00
N LEU A 345 23.42 -7.52 -4.40
CA LEU A 345 24.06 -6.22 -4.54
C LEU A 345 25.42 -6.18 -3.85
N PRO A 346 26.42 -5.48 -4.41
CA PRO A 346 27.71 -5.30 -3.73
C PRO A 346 27.51 -4.53 -2.42
N VAL A 347 28.20 -4.98 -1.38
CA VAL A 347 28.16 -4.35 -0.05
C VAL A 347 29.56 -3.79 0.26
N GLY A 348 29.61 -2.52 0.57
CA GLY A 348 30.82 -1.81 0.96
C GLY A 348 30.53 -0.75 2.01
N ARG A 349 31.59 -0.12 2.50
CA ARG A 349 31.48 0.92 3.53
C ARG A 349 30.57 2.09 3.12
N GLU A 350 30.55 2.41 1.82
CA GLU A 350 29.82 3.52 1.22
C GLU A 350 28.31 3.31 1.19
N ASN A 351 27.83 2.05 1.16
CA ASN A 351 26.41 1.74 0.96
C ASN A 351 25.79 0.82 2.03
N VAL A 352 26.58 0.21 2.93
CA VAL A 352 26.06 -0.75 3.92
C VAL A 352 25.01 -0.14 4.83
N ALA A 353 25.12 1.13 5.19
CA ALA A 353 24.13 1.82 6.01
C ALA A 353 22.80 2.00 5.27
N GLU A 354 22.85 2.39 3.99
CA GLU A 354 21.67 2.51 3.15
C GLU A 354 21.03 1.14 2.89
N LEU A 355 21.81 0.11 2.54
CA LEU A 355 21.33 -1.27 2.36
C LEU A 355 20.63 -1.80 3.62
N ALA A 356 21.23 -1.64 4.79
CA ALA A 356 20.62 -2.04 6.05
C ALA A 356 19.31 -1.27 6.33
N GLY A 357 19.27 0.03 6.00
CA GLY A 357 18.07 0.84 6.05
C GLY A 357 16.97 0.34 5.12
N CYS A 358 17.34 -0.04 3.88
CA CYS A 358 16.44 -0.63 2.88
C CYS A 358 15.90 -1.99 3.35
N GLY A 359 16.75 -2.89 3.83
CA GLY A 359 16.30 -4.19 4.37
C GLY A 359 15.33 -4.04 5.55
N ARG A 360 15.58 -3.07 6.42
CA ARG A 360 14.66 -2.74 7.52
C ARG A 360 13.32 -2.19 7.06
N ALA A 361 13.25 -1.55 5.88
CA ALA A 361 11.99 -1.02 5.36
C ALA A 361 10.97 -2.12 4.98
N ARG A 362 11.37 -3.42 4.96
CA ARG A 362 10.44 -4.54 4.76
C ARG A 362 9.23 -4.47 5.69
N TRP A 363 9.44 -4.16 6.97
CA TRP A 363 8.35 -4.10 7.95
C TRP A 363 7.23 -3.10 7.60
N LYS A 364 7.45 -2.20 6.65
CA LYS A 364 6.44 -1.23 6.22
C LYS A 364 5.26 -1.89 5.51
N ILE A 365 5.44 -3.05 4.89
CA ILE A 365 4.31 -3.77 4.31
C ILE A 365 3.34 -4.24 5.40
N GLU A 366 3.85 -4.70 6.53
CA GLU A 366 3.03 -5.11 7.68
C GLU A 366 2.34 -3.89 8.32
N ASN A 367 3.10 -2.84 8.65
CA ASN A 367 2.60 -1.72 9.44
C ASN A 367 1.89 -0.63 8.62
N GLU A 368 2.41 -0.29 7.43
CA GLU A 368 1.89 0.82 6.63
C GLU A 368 0.94 0.34 5.51
N THR A 369 0.93 -0.96 5.20
CA THR A 369 -0.05 -1.55 4.27
C THR A 369 -1.10 -2.36 5.02
N PHE A 370 -0.74 -3.53 5.57
CA PHE A 370 -1.73 -4.45 6.13
C PHE A 370 -2.40 -3.90 7.39
N ASN A 371 -1.64 -3.35 8.33
CA ASN A 371 -2.21 -2.76 9.52
C ASN A 371 -3.11 -1.57 9.20
N VAL A 372 -2.73 -0.72 8.23
CA VAL A 372 -3.57 0.39 7.77
C VAL A 372 -4.87 -0.13 7.16
N LEU A 373 -4.80 -1.15 6.30
CA LEU A 373 -5.99 -1.77 5.70
C LEU A 373 -6.91 -2.43 6.75
N LYS A 374 -6.35 -2.99 7.81
CA LYS A 374 -7.12 -3.65 8.88
C LYS A 374 -7.73 -2.68 9.88
N THR A 375 -7.01 -1.60 10.25
CA THR A 375 -7.35 -0.78 11.43
C THR A 375 -7.68 0.68 11.13
N HIS A 376 -7.42 1.18 9.91
CA HIS A 376 -7.57 2.60 9.57
C HIS A 376 -8.68 2.88 8.53
N GLY A 377 -9.82 2.20 8.68
CA GLY A 377 -11.06 2.50 7.95
C GLY A 377 -11.30 1.69 6.67
N TYR A 378 -10.32 0.93 6.18
CA TYR A 378 -10.51 0.05 5.03
C TYR A 378 -11.19 -1.28 5.40
N ASN A 379 -11.19 -1.63 6.69
CA ASN A 379 -11.87 -2.80 7.25
C ASN A 379 -11.56 -4.11 6.50
N LEU A 380 -10.28 -4.37 6.19
CA LEU A 380 -9.83 -5.50 5.36
C LEU A 380 -10.35 -6.85 5.87
N GLU A 381 -10.41 -7.04 7.19
CA GLU A 381 -10.87 -8.29 7.82
C GLU A 381 -12.40 -8.37 7.97
N HIS A 382 -13.13 -7.29 7.60
CA HIS A 382 -14.60 -7.34 7.60
C HIS A 382 -15.11 -8.12 6.39
N SER A 383 -16.05 -9.02 6.62
CA SER A 383 -16.66 -9.80 5.55
C SER A 383 -17.67 -8.97 4.75
N PHE A 384 -17.21 -8.25 3.76
CA PHE A 384 -18.09 -7.56 2.79
C PHE A 384 -18.84 -8.54 1.88
N GLY A 385 -18.31 -9.76 1.72
CA GLY A 385 -18.90 -10.85 0.95
C GLY A 385 -17.87 -11.94 0.71
N HIS A 386 -18.26 -13.19 0.85
CA HIS A 386 -17.37 -14.32 0.67
C HIS A 386 -17.46 -14.92 -0.75
N GLY A 387 -18.70 -15.06 -1.28
CA GLY A 387 -18.94 -15.66 -2.59
C GLY A 387 -18.66 -17.17 -2.65
N LYS A 388 -18.67 -17.68 -3.87
CA LYS A 388 -18.38 -19.09 -4.17
C LYS A 388 -17.14 -19.24 -5.08
N GLN A 389 -16.77 -18.17 -5.81
CA GLN A 389 -15.68 -18.17 -6.79
C GLN A 389 -14.63 -17.11 -6.41
N ASN A 390 -14.77 -15.89 -6.89
CA ASN A 390 -13.75 -14.86 -6.81
C ASN A 390 -14.14 -13.66 -5.94
N LEU A 391 -15.38 -13.59 -5.43
CA LEU A 391 -15.89 -12.38 -4.76
C LEU A 391 -14.98 -11.89 -3.65
N ALA A 392 -14.54 -12.78 -2.75
CA ALA A 392 -13.67 -12.39 -1.65
C ALA A 392 -12.36 -11.77 -2.13
N ALA A 393 -11.72 -12.40 -3.12
CA ALA A 393 -10.46 -11.91 -3.73
C ALA A 393 -10.68 -10.59 -4.48
N LEU A 394 -11.77 -10.48 -5.26
CA LEU A 394 -12.09 -9.25 -5.99
C LEU A 394 -12.34 -8.06 -5.05
N LEU A 395 -13.11 -8.26 -3.97
CA LEU A 395 -13.39 -7.19 -3.00
C LEU A 395 -12.13 -6.71 -2.29
N VAL A 396 -11.23 -7.63 -1.95
CA VAL A 396 -9.92 -7.26 -1.38
C VAL A 396 -9.07 -6.50 -2.39
N THR A 397 -9.09 -6.89 -3.66
CA THR A 397 -8.37 -6.17 -4.72
C THR A 397 -8.92 -4.76 -4.93
N LEU A 398 -10.25 -4.57 -4.90
CA LEU A 398 -10.87 -3.25 -4.92
C LEU A 398 -10.48 -2.39 -3.71
N ASN A 399 -10.37 -3.00 -2.54
CA ASN A 399 -9.92 -2.33 -1.32
C ASN A 399 -8.45 -1.88 -1.41
N LEU A 400 -7.56 -2.75 -1.87
CA LEU A 400 -6.15 -2.41 -2.15
C LEU A 400 -6.03 -1.30 -3.20
N LEU A 401 -6.83 -1.36 -4.26
CA LEU A 401 -6.84 -0.35 -5.31
C LEU A 401 -7.32 1.00 -4.79
N ALA A 402 -8.36 1.03 -3.96
CA ALA A 402 -8.79 2.25 -3.28
C ALA A 402 -7.66 2.85 -2.42
N PHE A 403 -6.93 2.02 -1.68
CA PHE A 403 -5.77 2.47 -0.92
C PHE A 403 -4.64 2.98 -1.82
N ALA A 404 -4.36 2.32 -2.94
CA ALA A 404 -3.34 2.77 -3.90
C ALA A 404 -3.69 4.13 -4.49
N ILE A 405 -4.97 4.36 -4.87
CA ILE A 405 -5.46 5.65 -5.38
C ILE A 405 -5.37 6.74 -4.31
N HIS A 406 -5.80 6.46 -3.07
CA HIS A 406 -5.65 7.41 -1.97
C HIS A 406 -4.20 7.81 -1.73
N THR A 407 -3.28 6.85 -1.81
CA THR A 407 -1.85 7.13 -1.68
C THR A 407 -1.33 7.97 -2.85
N ALA A 408 -1.77 7.69 -4.07
CA ALA A 408 -1.40 8.49 -5.24
C ALA A 408 -1.89 9.95 -5.09
N CYS A 409 -3.11 10.15 -4.62
CA CYS A 409 -3.65 11.47 -4.33
C CYS A 409 -2.88 12.17 -3.17
N ASP A 410 -2.54 11.43 -2.11
CA ASP A 410 -1.72 11.96 -1.00
C ASP A 410 -0.30 12.39 -1.48
N LEU A 411 0.24 11.77 -2.52
CA LEU A 411 1.57 12.06 -3.05
C LEU A 411 1.56 13.18 -4.12
N ALA A 412 0.54 13.24 -4.98
CA ALA A 412 0.61 14.03 -6.21
C ALA A 412 -0.63 14.90 -6.53
N GLU A 413 -1.76 14.76 -5.81
CA GLU A 413 -2.96 15.59 -6.02
C GLU A 413 -2.96 16.77 -5.03
N GLU A 414 -2.81 17.99 -5.53
CA GLU A 414 -2.60 19.16 -4.65
C GLU A 414 -3.84 19.48 -3.78
N VAL A 415 -5.02 19.52 -4.39
CA VAL A 415 -6.26 19.86 -3.67
C VAL A 415 -6.61 18.79 -2.64
N TRP A 416 -6.41 17.50 -2.99
CA TRP A 416 -6.53 16.39 -2.05
C TRP A 416 -5.60 16.56 -0.84
N ARG A 417 -4.33 16.84 -1.09
CA ARG A 417 -3.32 17.06 -0.04
C ARG A 417 -3.71 18.20 0.89
N LEU A 418 -4.22 19.31 0.33
CA LEU A 418 -4.68 20.47 1.11
C LEU A 418 -5.87 20.09 1.98
N ALA A 419 -6.88 19.42 1.42
CA ALA A 419 -8.05 18.95 2.17
C ALA A 419 -7.65 17.97 3.29
N ARG A 420 -6.72 17.03 2.98
CA ARG A 420 -6.14 16.09 3.95
C ARG A 420 -5.42 16.78 5.10
N SER A 421 -4.57 17.77 4.80
CA SER A 421 -3.81 18.49 5.82
C SER A 421 -4.73 19.22 6.82
N LYS A 422 -5.82 19.83 6.33
CA LYS A 422 -6.83 20.50 7.16
C LYS A 422 -7.63 19.54 8.05
N ALA A 423 -7.75 18.29 7.66
CA ALA A 423 -8.41 17.27 8.47
C ALA A 423 -7.55 16.80 9.66
N GLY A 424 -6.22 16.94 9.57
CA GLY A 424 -5.25 16.55 10.59
C GLY A 424 -5.01 15.04 10.72
N SER A 425 -5.96 14.17 10.33
CA SER A 425 -5.76 12.71 10.28
C SER A 425 -6.56 12.07 9.15
N ARG A 426 -6.14 10.89 8.70
CA ARG A 426 -6.84 10.11 7.67
C ARG A 426 -8.29 9.84 8.07
N MET A 427 -8.50 9.31 9.25
CA MET A 427 -9.84 8.99 9.76
C MET A 427 -10.76 10.22 9.79
N ARG A 428 -10.28 11.35 10.25
CA ARG A 428 -11.09 12.60 10.24
C ARG A 428 -11.40 13.07 8.82
N PHE A 429 -10.47 12.88 7.89
CA PHE A 429 -10.69 13.22 6.49
C PHE A 429 -11.85 12.39 5.92
N PHE A 430 -11.79 11.06 6.02
CA PHE A 430 -12.85 10.19 5.50
C PHE A 430 -14.18 10.35 6.23
N ASN A 431 -14.17 10.62 7.55
CA ASN A 431 -15.38 10.97 8.28
C ASN A 431 -16.02 12.27 7.75
N ARG A 432 -15.21 13.27 7.38
CA ARG A 432 -15.73 14.50 6.74
C ARG A 432 -16.28 14.21 5.35
N LEU A 433 -15.57 13.43 4.53
CA LEU A 433 -16.07 12.98 3.23
C LEU A 433 -17.45 12.35 3.38
N ALA A 434 -17.58 11.36 4.26
CA ALA A 434 -18.83 10.66 4.50
C ALA A 434 -19.95 11.59 5.00
N ALA A 435 -19.66 12.47 5.96
CA ALA A 435 -20.66 13.39 6.53
C ALA A 435 -21.16 14.41 5.48
N ILE A 436 -20.24 14.99 4.69
CA ILE A 436 -20.64 16.02 3.73
C ILE A 436 -21.45 15.42 2.58
N THR A 437 -21.10 14.23 2.10
CA THR A 437 -21.85 13.53 1.03
C THR A 437 -23.23 13.04 1.48
N GLU A 438 -23.50 12.99 2.78
CA GLU A 438 -24.84 12.69 3.31
C GLU A 438 -25.80 13.87 3.15
N PHE A 439 -25.30 15.12 3.20
CA PHE A 439 -26.12 16.32 3.20
C PHE A 439 -26.05 17.14 1.92
N LEU A 440 -24.97 17.04 1.17
CA LEU A 440 -24.71 17.84 -0.03
C LEU A 440 -24.44 16.92 -1.24
N ILE A 441 -24.91 17.37 -2.40
CA ILE A 441 -24.61 16.76 -3.70
C ILE A 441 -23.64 17.67 -4.43
N PHE A 442 -22.58 17.08 -4.95
CA PHE A 442 -21.52 17.75 -5.69
C PHE A 442 -21.62 17.46 -7.18
N GLN A 443 -21.16 18.35 -8.02
CA GLN A 443 -21.15 18.16 -9.47
C GLN A 443 -20.06 17.17 -9.90
N ASP A 444 -18.92 17.22 -9.20
CA ASP A 444 -17.74 16.38 -9.45
C ASP A 444 -16.81 16.33 -8.23
N TRP A 445 -15.70 15.61 -8.37
CA TRP A 445 -14.67 15.52 -7.34
C TRP A 445 -13.92 16.83 -7.10
N ASP A 446 -13.83 17.70 -8.10
CA ASP A 446 -13.14 18.98 -7.96
C ASP A 446 -13.90 19.90 -7.02
N GLU A 447 -15.21 20.11 -7.25
CA GLU A 447 -16.07 20.87 -6.35
C GLU A 447 -16.05 20.32 -4.93
N PHE A 448 -16.09 18.98 -4.82
CA PHE A 448 -16.07 18.31 -3.53
C PHE A 448 -14.77 18.56 -2.75
N LEU A 449 -13.62 18.34 -3.38
CA LEU A 449 -12.31 18.53 -2.75
C LEU A 449 -12.03 20.02 -2.45
N GLU A 450 -12.44 20.94 -3.34
CA GLU A 450 -12.33 22.37 -3.12
C GLU A 450 -13.18 22.82 -1.92
N THR A 451 -14.40 22.29 -1.78
CA THR A 451 -15.23 22.54 -0.61
C THR A 451 -14.51 22.12 0.67
N LEU A 452 -13.89 20.95 0.72
CA LEU A 452 -13.13 20.49 1.88
C LEU A 452 -11.85 21.30 2.12
N ALA A 453 -11.17 21.69 1.03
CA ALA A 453 -9.92 22.42 1.10
C ALA A 453 -10.10 23.89 1.49
N PHE A 454 -11.17 24.55 1.04
CA PHE A 454 -11.34 25.99 1.18
C PHE A 454 -12.48 26.42 2.14
N THR A 455 -13.24 25.47 2.70
CA THR A 455 -14.25 25.80 3.73
C THR A 455 -13.57 26.53 4.89
N ARG A 456 -14.01 27.76 5.15
CA ARG A 456 -13.52 28.56 6.27
C ARG A 456 -13.91 27.87 7.57
N THR A 457 -12.92 27.54 8.39
CA THR A 457 -13.19 27.22 9.80
C THR A 457 -13.82 28.47 10.43
N PRO A 458 -15.02 28.42 11.02
CA PRO A 458 -15.57 29.58 11.69
C PRO A 458 -14.55 30.05 12.73
N PRO A 459 -14.41 31.39 12.96
CA PRO A 459 -13.55 31.89 14.01
C PRO A 459 -13.98 31.26 15.34
N ARG A 460 -13.00 30.90 16.17
CA ARG A 460 -13.31 30.44 17.52
C ARG A 460 -14.15 31.51 18.19
N PRO A 461 -15.28 31.18 18.85
CA PRO A 461 -15.98 32.14 19.67
C PRO A 461 -15.01 32.71 20.71
N PRO A 462 -15.18 34.00 21.07
CA PRO A 462 -14.30 34.71 22.01
C PRO A 462 -14.23 34.05 23.37
#